data_16c12f57df580ee8b920c58d28fcc771
#
_entry.id   16c12f57df580ee8b920c58d28fcc771
#
_cell.length_a   1.000
_cell.length_b   1.000
_cell.length_c   1.000
_cell.angle_alpha   90.00
_cell.angle_beta   90.00
_cell.angle_gamma   90.00
#
_symmetry.space_group_name_H-M   'P 1'
#
loop_
_entity.id
_entity.type
_entity.pdbx_description
1 polymer ?
#
loop_
_entity_poly.entity_id
_entity_poly.type
_entity_poly.pdbx_seq_one_letter_code
_entity_poly.pdbx_strand_id
1 'polypeptide(L)'
;MSKPALLSTAARDAVIGEPEVVEDLRTHDATTRPASLPASARPHWVALRTAVTGIQSLQLADGAAEPAADRGELHALVDTVTAALRMLVPEFPHDAAYLAAAAVDFERWAVGDFGVPDFLDSLNAFQPQQHRVDGLQHVVVFPMYTQNGSTERLFEAVAVEVVWPEFVAELEATDYSNALFVPIRFLDFTAGYDTNSAVLFPETIAMRTVPTFTWGAIFADREAARFRLVVKAAAETTRLELPADARTLLSDQHLAEETFVMWDLIHDRTHMRGDLPFDPFMIKQRMPFFLYSLEELRCDLTAFREAVRIERENLYSPQTVETAKRVQYAIIFDRIFRFAITGSRVRNYDGLGGQLLFAWLHQRRVLHWTDTRLTIDWAHVADAVIALGESIDDLYWRSIDRPKTAHWLAAYALVSTTLTPNPASVWAKGPDALPLDGPPRGLTDAVLADEFPLSMFYEALAKKMTGVIDSTRGITGTTALA
;
A
#
# COMPACT_ATOMS: atom_id res chain seq x y z
N MET A 1 25.75 -23.04 -13.66
CA MET A 1 26.23 -22.00 -14.58
C MET A 1 26.38 -20.73 -13.75
N SER A 2 27.58 -20.20 -13.72
CA SER A 2 27.93 -19.06 -12.85
C SER A 2 27.12 -17.82 -13.23
N LYS A 3 26.57 -17.13 -12.22
CA LYS A 3 25.96 -15.79 -12.34
C LYS A 3 26.98 -14.86 -13.01
N PRO A 4 26.60 -14.01 -13.95
CA PRO A 4 27.49 -12.96 -14.42
C PRO A 4 27.69 -11.95 -13.29
N ALA A 5 28.93 -11.55 -13.08
CA ALA A 5 29.35 -10.53 -12.15
C ALA A 5 28.62 -9.22 -12.46
N LEU A 6 28.14 -8.56 -11.42
CA LEU A 6 27.57 -7.22 -11.42
C LEU A 6 28.44 -6.24 -12.21
N LEU A 7 27.87 -5.67 -13.24
CA LEU A 7 28.49 -4.57 -13.98
C LEU A 7 28.47 -3.33 -13.09
N SER A 8 29.67 -2.82 -12.89
CA SER A 8 30.05 -1.61 -12.17
C SER A 8 29.24 -0.38 -12.59
N THR A 9 28.77 0.33 -11.59
CA THR A 9 28.33 1.72 -11.55
C THR A 9 29.14 2.65 -12.45
N ALA A 10 28.59 3.04 -13.58
CA ALA A 10 29.05 4.20 -14.35
C ALA A 10 27.89 4.81 -15.13
N ALA A 11 27.02 5.54 -14.45
CA ALA A 11 26.17 6.60 -15.00
C ALA A 11 25.72 7.51 -13.84
N ARG A 12 26.69 8.17 -13.21
CA ARG A 12 26.44 9.34 -12.37
C ARG A 12 27.02 10.52 -13.14
N ASP A 13 26.16 11.30 -13.73
CA ASP A 13 26.34 12.73 -13.97
C ASP A 13 25.06 13.29 -14.61
N ALA A 14 24.18 13.76 -13.76
CA ALA A 14 23.17 14.77 -14.11
C ALA A 14 22.88 15.61 -12.88
N VAL A 15 23.61 16.69 -12.78
CA VAL A 15 23.30 17.98 -12.16
C VAL A 15 22.37 17.93 -10.94
N ILE A 16 22.99 17.82 -9.76
CA ILE A 16 22.36 18.21 -8.50
C ILE A 16 22.82 19.65 -8.22
N GLY A 17 21.87 20.59 -8.23
CA GLY A 17 22.07 21.91 -7.66
C GLY A 17 22.38 21.78 -6.16
N GLU A 18 23.32 22.56 -5.67
CA GLU A 18 23.75 22.59 -4.27
C GLU A 18 22.50 22.82 -3.36
N PRO A 19 22.35 22.09 -2.26
CA PRO A 19 21.30 22.36 -1.30
C PRO A 19 21.61 23.67 -0.55
N GLU A 20 20.69 24.63 -0.59
CA GLU A 20 20.69 25.73 0.37
C GLU A 20 20.61 25.15 1.78
N VAL A 21 21.53 25.62 2.62
CA VAL A 21 21.60 25.28 4.04
C VAL A 21 20.30 25.74 4.71
N VAL A 22 19.39 24.82 5.00
CA VAL A 22 18.24 25.09 5.86
C VAL A 22 18.71 25.00 7.31
N GLU A 23 18.60 26.12 7.99
CA GLU A 23 18.92 26.32 9.40
C GLU A 23 18.16 25.33 10.29
N ASP A 24 18.91 24.72 11.17
CA ASP A 24 18.60 23.95 12.37
C ASP A 24 17.12 23.99 12.85
N LEU A 25 16.29 23.05 12.39
CA LEU A 25 14.97 22.78 12.96
C LEU A 25 15.07 21.59 13.90
N ARG A 26 15.12 21.95 15.16
CA ARG A 26 15.13 21.19 16.41
C ARG A 26 14.48 19.81 16.33
N THR A 27 15.21 18.80 16.79
CA THR A 27 14.74 17.50 17.24
C THR A 27 13.45 17.63 18.05
N HIS A 28 12.31 17.31 17.46
CA HIS A 28 11.07 17.18 18.19
C HIS A 28 10.98 15.74 18.69
N ASP A 29 10.91 15.63 20.02
CA ASP A 29 10.57 14.40 20.74
C ASP A 29 9.18 13.93 20.28
N ALA A 30 9.13 12.92 19.42
CA ALA A 30 7.92 12.40 18.78
C ALA A 30 6.95 11.71 19.75
N THR A 31 7.34 11.59 21.04
CA THR A 31 6.65 10.76 22.03
C THR A 31 5.47 11.40 22.74
N THR A 32 5.16 12.70 22.52
CA THR A 32 4.20 13.40 23.40
C THR A 32 3.13 14.25 22.72
N ARG A 33 3.04 14.28 21.38
CA ARG A 33 2.04 15.13 20.71
C ARG A 33 0.89 14.29 20.16
N PRO A 34 -0.35 14.45 20.66
CA PRO A 34 -1.50 13.89 19.97
C PRO A 34 -1.58 14.53 18.58
N ALA A 35 -1.45 13.70 17.55
CA ALA A 35 -1.56 14.12 16.17
C ALA A 35 -2.97 14.69 15.92
N SER A 36 -3.09 16.00 15.85
CA SER A 36 -4.35 16.68 15.60
C SER A 36 -4.10 17.95 14.81
N LEU A 37 -5.02 18.29 13.91
CA LEU A 37 -4.97 19.54 13.17
C LEU A 37 -4.88 20.76 14.11
N PRO A 38 -4.20 21.84 13.67
CA PRO A 38 -4.19 23.11 14.39
C PRO A 38 -5.60 23.57 14.76
N ALA A 39 -5.77 24.15 15.94
CA ALA A 39 -7.08 24.58 16.42
C ALA A 39 -7.77 25.57 15.48
N SER A 40 -7.02 26.44 14.81
CA SER A 40 -7.48 27.37 13.78
C SER A 40 -7.97 26.68 12.50
N ALA A 41 -7.32 25.60 12.10
CA ALA A 41 -7.69 24.84 10.89
C ALA A 41 -8.92 23.93 11.09
N ARG A 42 -9.16 23.43 12.30
CA ARG A 42 -10.22 22.45 12.61
C ARG A 42 -11.63 22.83 12.12
N PRO A 43 -12.15 24.05 12.34
CA PRO A 43 -13.49 24.39 11.87
C PRO A 43 -13.60 24.31 10.34
N HIS A 44 -12.57 24.73 9.63
CA HIS A 44 -12.51 24.73 8.18
C HIS A 44 -12.36 23.32 7.64
N TRP A 45 -11.57 22.48 8.30
CA TRP A 45 -11.49 21.06 7.99
C TRP A 45 -12.83 20.34 8.18
N VAL A 46 -13.53 20.56 9.29
CA VAL A 46 -14.84 19.94 9.55
C VAL A 46 -15.85 20.36 8.49
N ALA A 47 -15.86 21.63 8.10
CA ALA A 47 -16.73 22.13 7.02
C ALA A 47 -16.40 21.46 5.68
N LEU A 48 -15.11 21.39 5.33
CA LEU A 48 -14.63 20.72 4.11
C LEU A 48 -15.07 19.24 4.10
N ARG A 49 -14.73 18.48 5.13
CA ARG A 49 -15.05 17.06 5.22
C ARG A 49 -16.56 16.80 5.13
N THR A 50 -17.35 17.60 5.84
CA THR A 50 -18.82 17.46 5.84
C THR A 50 -19.41 17.75 4.46
N ALA A 51 -18.95 18.80 3.80
CA ALA A 51 -19.42 19.15 2.46
C ALA A 51 -19.00 18.09 1.42
N VAL A 52 -17.75 17.57 1.49
CA VAL A 52 -17.29 16.48 0.63
C VAL A 52 -18.13 15.23 0.85
N THR A 53 -18.43 14.85 2.09
CA THR A 53 -19.33 13.71 2.39
C THR A 53 -20.74 13.93 1.79
N GLY A 54 -21.25 15.16 1.81
CA GLY A 54 -22.51 15.51 1.13
C GLY A 54 -22.42 15.31 -0.38
N ILE A 55 -21.34 15.76 -1.00
CA ILE A 55 -21.11 15.58 -2.45
C ILE A 55 -21.02 14.07 -2.80
N GLN A 56 -20.30 13.27 -2.02
CA GLN A 56 -20.18 11.82 -2.26
C GLN A 56 -21.52 11.13 -2.41
N SER A 57 -22.51 11.52 -1.59
CA SER A 57 -23.85 10.94 -1.62
C SER A 57 -24.66 11.29 -2.90
N LEU A 58 -24.16 12.23 -3.69
CA LEU A 58 -24.77 12.72 -4.91
C LEU A 58 -23.95 12.39 -6.17
N GLN A 59 -22.88 11.58 -6.04
CA GLN A 59 -22.00 11.21 -7.14
C GLN A 59 -22.27 9.79 -7.67
N LEU A 60 -22.05 9.63 -8.96
CA LEU A 60 -21.88 8.34 -9.62
C LEU A 60 -20.44 7.81 -9.42
N ALA A 61 -20.21 6.55 -9.73
CA ALA A 61 -18.91 5.89 -9.58
C ALA A 61 -17.76 6.57 -10.37
N ASP A 62 -18.05 7.27 -11.45
CA ASP A 62 -17.06 8.02 -12.24
C ASP A 62 -16.80 9.44 -11.70
N GLY A 63 -17.44 9.80 -10.60
CA GLY A 63 -17.33 11.10 -9.95
C GLY A 63 -18.26 12.19 -10.47
N ALA A 64 -18.99 11.94 -11.57
CA ALA A 64 -20.03 12.87 -12.04
C ALA A 64 -21.20 12.88 -11.04
N ALA A 65 -21.92 13.99 -10.99
CA ALA A 65 -23.14 14.05 -10.19
C ALA A 65 -24.24 13.16 -10.79
N GLU A 66 -25.02 12.51 -9.94
CA GLU A 66 -26.21 11.79 -10.38
C GLU A 66 -27.19 12.72 -11.13
N PRO A 67 -27.82 12.26 -12.23
CA PRO A 67 -28.75 13.09 -13.00
C PRO A 67 -29.93 13.65 -12.18
N ALA A 68 -30.34 12.91 -11.15
CA ALA A 68 -31.44 13.28 -10.25
C ALA A 68 -31.00 14.16 -9.07
N ALA A 69 -29.67 14.40 -8.90
CA ALA A 69 -29.17 15.22 -7.81
C ALA A 69 -29.65 16.66 -7.89
N ASP A 70 -29.96 17.26 -6.74
CA ASP A 70 -30.34 18.68 -6.67
C ASP A 70 -29.11 19.56 -6.97
N ARG A 71 -29.16 20.28 -8.08
CA ARG A 71 -28.07 21.17 -8.50
C ARG A 71 -27.87 22.35 -7.54
N GLY A 72 -28.94 22.82 -6.90
CA GLY A 72 -28.86 23.87 -5.88
C GLY A 72 -28.09 23.41 -4.64
N GLU A 73 -28.35 22.17 -4.20
CA GLU A 73 -27.61 21.54 -3.10
C GLU A 73 -26.14 21.35 -3.46
N LEU A 74 -25.84 20.81 -4.66
CA LEU A 74 -24.47 20.65 -5.13
C LEU A 74 -23.70 21.97 -5.17
N HIS A 75 -24.30 23.04 -5.68
CA HIS A 75 -23.69 24.36 -5.68
C HIS A 75 -23.38 24.82 -4.25
N ALA A 76 -24.32 24.70 -3.32
CA ALA A 76 -24.11 25.10 -1.92
C ALA A 76 -22.99 24.28 -1.24
N LEU A 77 -22.89 22.98 -1.54
CA LEU A 77 -21.79 22.13 -1.04
C LEU A 77 -20.45 22.55 -1.64
N VAL A 78 -20.37 22.82 -2.94
CA VAL A 78 -19.16 23.33 -3.61
C VAL A 78 -18.74 24.67 -3.06
N ASP A 79 -19.68 25.60 -2.82
CA ASP A 79 -19.40 26.90 -2.20
C ASP A 79 -18.79 26.72 -0.80
N THR A 80 -19.29 25.74 -0.04
CA THR A 80 -18.74 25.38 1.29
C THR A 80 -17.34 24.83 1.17
N VAL A 81 -17.09 23.89 0.24
CA VAL A 81 -15.77 23.31 -0.01
C VAL A 81 -14.76 24.39 -0.38
N THR A 82 -15.11 25.24 -1.35
CA THR A 82 -14.20 26.29 -1.87
C THR A 82 -13.90 27.35 -0.81
N ALA A 83 -14.90 27.72 -0.01
CA ALA A 83 -14.68 28.62 1.13
C ALA A 83 -13.74 28.00 2.17
N ALA A 84 -13.96 26.74 2.53
CA ALA A 84 -13.12 26.02 3.49
C ALA A 84 -11.67 25.89 2.99
N LEU A 85 -11.46 25.52 1.70
CA LEU A 85 -10.11 25.42 1.11
C LEU A 85 -9.37 26.76 1.18
N ARG A 86 -10.03 27.88 0.84
CA ARG A 86 -9.43 29.23 0.94
C ARG A 86 -9.06 29.61 2.36
N MET A 87 -9.86 29.22 3.35
CA MET A 87 -9.57 29.47 4.75
C MET A 87 -8.46 28.57 5.31
N LEU A 88 -8.17 27.45 4.67
CA LEU A 88 -7.06 26.55 5.04
C LEU A 88 -5.71 27.01 4.48
N VAL A 89 -5.67 27.82 3.41
CA VAL A 89 -4.42 28.31 2.79
C VAL A 89 -3.42 28.91 3.80
N PRO A 90 -3.81 29.83 4.70
CA PRO A 90 -2.85 30.40 5.65
C PRO A 90 -2.36 29.41 6.69
N GLU A 91 -3.10 28.33 6.96
CA GLU A 91 -2.74 27.30 7.95
C GLU A 91 -1.76 26.25 7.35
N PHE A 92 -1.79 26.10 6.03
CA PHE A 92 -0.94 25.15 5.28
C PHE A 92 -0.19 25.90 4.16
N PRO A 93 0.79 26.77 4.49
CA PRO A 93 1.46 27.62 3.51
C PRO A 93 2.26 26.81 2.46
N HIS A 94 2.73 25.61 2.80
CA HIS A 94 3.39 24.70 1.88
C HIS A 94 2.42 24.11 0.82
N ASP A 95 1.13 24.02 1.12
CA ASP A 95 0.08 23.57 0.22
C ASP A 95 -0.72 24.71 -0.41
N ALA A 96 -0.33 25.98 -0.18
CA ALA A 96 -1.12 27.14 -0.58
C ALA A 96 -1.48 27.16 -2.07
N ALA A 97 -0.55 26.83 -2.94
CA ALA A 97 -0.78 26.77 -4.40
C ALA A 97 -1.80 25.67 -4.76
N TYR A 98 -1.67 24.52 -4.12
CA TYR A 98 -2.56 23.37 -4.30
C TYR A 98 -3.98 23.69 -3.81
N LEU A 99 -4.13 24.18 -2.57
CA LEU A 99 -5.44 24.49 -2.00
C LEU A 99 -6.19 25.56 -2.82
N ALA A 100 -5.47 26.57 -3.32
CA ALA A 100 -6.03 27.57 -4.21
C ALA A 100 -6.47 26.97 -5.57
N ALA A 101 -5.65 26.10 -6.15
CA ALA A 101 -6.00 25.43 -7.41
C ALA A 101 -7.19 24.47 -7.24
N ALA A 102 -7.25 23.74 -6.13
CA ALA A 102 -8.36 22.83 -5.82
C ALA A 102 -9.70 23.59 -5.71
N ALA A 103 -9.71 24.78 -5.07
CA ALA A 103 -10.89 25.60 -5.03
C ALA A 103 -11.37 26.00 -6.44
N VAL A 104 -10.45 26.34 -7.34
CA VAL A 104 -10.76 26.66 -8.75
C VAL A 104 -11.27 25.43 -9.51
N ASP A 105 -10.70 24.26 -9.29
CA ASP A 105 -11.14 23.01 -9.93
C ASP A 105 -12.57 22.64 -9.50
N PHE A 106 -12.93 22.82 -8.22
CA PHE A 106 -14.31 22.64 -7.76
C PHE A 106 -15.28 23.66 -8.42
N GLU A 107 -14.91 24.93 -8.51
CA GLU A 107 -15.72 25.94 -9.22
C GLU A 107 -15.90 25.58 -10.70
N ARG A 108 -14.84 25.11 -11.37
CA ARG A 108 -14.90 24.64 -12.74
C ARG A 108 -15.82 23.43 -12.92
N TRP A 109 -15.77 22.48 -11.96
CA TRP A 109 -16.65 21.32 -11.95
C TRP A 109 -18.13 21.73 -11.86
N ALA A 110 -18.45 22.71 -10.99
CA ALA A 110 -19.81 23.23 -10.87
C ALA A 110 -20.26 23.98 -12.15
N VAL A 111 -19.40 24.81 -12.76
CA VAL A 111 -19.68 25.47 -14.03
C VAL A 111 -19.86 24.46 -15.17
N GLY A 112 -19.19 23.32 -15.12
CA GLY A 112 -19.31 22.19 -16.06
C GLY A 112 -20.53 21.29 -15.82
N ASP A 113 -21.56 21.78 -15.12
CA ASP A 113 -22.76 21.02 -14.75
C ASP A 113 -22.48 19.70 -14.05
N PHE A 114 -21.41 19.67 -13.24
CA PHE A 114 -21.04 18.55 -12.41
C PHE A 114 -20.78 17.24 -13.18
N GLY A 115 -20.24 17.34 -14.38
CA GLY A 115 -19.78 16.18 -15.16
C GLY A 115 -18.63 15.44 -14.48
N VAL A 116 -18.00 14.49 -15.20
CA VAL A 116 -16.83 13.79 -14.67
C VAL A 116 -15.76 14.81 -14.28
N PRO A 117 -15.28 14.79 -13.00
CA PRO A 117 -14.35 15.79 -12.52
C PRO A 117 -12.97 15.66 -13.17
N ASP A 118 -12.31 16.80 -13.43
CA ASP A 118 -10.94 16.88 -13.91
C ASP A 118 -10.14 17.88 -13.07
N PHE A 119 -9.32 17.36 -12.18
CA PHE A 119 -8.55 18.09 -11.19
C PHE A 119 -7.06 18.18 -11.55
N LEU A 120 -6.74 18.25 -12.84
CA LEU A 120 -5.36 18.30 -13.32
C LEU A 120 -4.57 19.49 -12.77
N ASP A 121 -5.21 20.65 -12.58
CA ASP A 121 -4.50 21.87 -12.18
C ASP A 121 -4.09 21.76 -10.69
N SER A 122 -4.99 21.33 -9.82
CA SER A 122 -4.68 21.07 -8.42
C SER A 122 -3.70 19.88 -8.25
N LEU A 123 -3.84 18.83 -9.08
CA LEU A 123 -2.91 17.71 -9.09
C LEU A 123 -1.48 18.15 -9.40
N ASN A 124 -1.30 19.00 -10.41
CA ASN A 124 0.02 19.53 -10.77
C ASN A 124 0.60 20.46 -9.68
N ALA A 125 -0.27 21.16 -8.94
CA ALA A 125 0.15 22.04 -7.85
C ALA A 125 0.47 21.28 -6.56
N PHE A 126 -0.02 20.05 -6.39
CA PHE A 126 0.22 19.22 -5.20
C PHE A 126 1.54 18.48 -5.32
N GLN A 127 2.52 18.85 -4.50
CA GLN A 127 3.89 18.34 -4.56
C GLN A 127 4.35 17.85 -3.17
N PRO A 128 3.66 16.87 -2.55
CA PRO A 128 3.96 16.45 -1.17
C PRO A 128 5.36 15.87 -1.00
N GLN A 129 5.92 15.29 -2.06
CA GLN A 129 7.28 14.74 -2.05
C GLN A 129 8.37 15.81 -1.83
N GLN A 130 8.06 17.08 -2.00
CA GLN A 130 8.97 18.21 -1.70
C GLN A 130 8.94 18.60 -0.23
N HIS A 131 7.97 18.09 0.52
CA HIS A 131 7.69 18.48 1.90
C HIS A 131 7.70 17.27 2.85
N ARG A 132 8.67 16.37 2.68
CA ARG A 132 8.87 15.20 3.53
C ARG A 132 9.57 15.59 4.83
N VAL A 133 8.83 16.27 5.68
CA VAL A 133 9.27 16.75 6.98
C VAL A 133 8.43 16.08 8.05
N ASP A 134 9.06 15.46 9.03
CA ASP A 134 8.37 14.76 10.10
C ASP A 134 7.40 15.68 10.85
N GLY A 135 6.17 15.23 11.04
CA GLY A 135 5.10 16.00 11.68
C GLY A 135 4.47 17.08 10.80
N LEU A 136 4.88 17.27 9.55
CA LEU A 136 4.22 18.22 8.64
C LEU A 136 2.85 17.70 8.23
N GLN A 137 1.83 18.55 8.35
CA GLN A 137 0.46 18.15 8.07
C GLN A 137 -0.01 18.67 6.72
N HIS A 138 -0.82 17.88 6.03
CA HIS A 138 -1.45 18.22 4.77
C HIS A 138 -2.97 18.01 4.84
N VAL A 139 -3.71 18.84 4.11
CA VAL A 139 -5.12 18.61 3.81
C VAL A 139 -5.24 18.32 2.33
N VAL A 140 -5.76 17.15 1.99
CA VAL A 140 -5.85 16.68 0.61
C VAL A 140 -7.30 16.39 0.26
N VAL A 141 -7.75 16.85 -0.88
CA VAL A 141 -9.08 16.56 -1.45
C VAL A 141 -8.98 16.37 -2.95
N PHE A 142 -9.42 15.19 -3.41
CA PHE A 142 -9.44 14.81 -4.82
C PHE A 142 -10.59 13.86 -5.11
N PRO A 143 -11.06 13.74 -6.38
CA PRO A 143 -11.79 12.57 -6.83
C PRO A 143 -10.79 11.42 -6.95
N MET A 144 -10.79 10.49 -6.00
CA MET A 144 -9.75 9.47 -5.91
C MET A 144 -10.30 8.12 -5.43
N TYR A 145 -9.56 7.07 -5.74
CA TYR A 145 -9.90 5.74 -5.29
C TYR A 145 -9.70 5.58 -3.78
N THR A 146 -10.61 4.85 -3.15
CA THR A 146 -10.52 4.52 -1.72
C THR A 146 -10.30 3.05 -1.45
N GLN A 147 -10.30 2.22 -2.48
CA GLN A 147 -9.97 0.81 -2.32
C GLN A 147 -9.17 0.29 -3.50
N ASN A 148 -8.28 -0.63 -3.21
CA ASN A 148 -7.40 -1.22 -4.18
C ASN A 148 -8.20 -1.88 -5.32
N GLY A 149 -7.89 -1.50 -6.55
CA GLY A 149 -8.57 -1.95 -7.75
C GLY A 149 -10.01 -1.46 -7.93
N SER A 150 -10.50 -0.53 -7.10
CA SER A 150 -11.74 0.21 -7.39
C SER A 150 -11.56 1.13 -8.58
N THR A 151 -12.63 1.31 -9.36
CA THR A 151 -12.71 2.32 -10.41
C THR A 151 -13.57 3.52 -10.00
N GLU A 152 -14.11 3.49 -8.80
CA GLU A 152 -14.90 4.60 -8.27
C GLU A 152 -14.02 5.80 -7.96
N ARG A 153 -14.47 6.98 -8.39
CA ARG A 153 -13.74 8.26 -8.30
C ARG A 153 -14.52 9.28 -7.52
N LEU A 154 -15.00 8.89 -6.34
CA LEU A 154 -15.73 9.82 -5.49
C LEU A 154 -14.75 10.86 -4.92
N PHE A 155 -15.24 12.04 -4.59
CA PHE A 155 -14.44 13.00 -3.85
C PHE A 155 -14.15 12.46 -2.46
N GLU A 156 -12.87 12.45 -2.10
CA GLU A 156 -12.41 12.13 -0.76
C GLU A 156 -11.59 13.27 -0.20
N ALA A 157 -11.72 13.50 1.09
CA ALA A 157 -10.92 14.46 1.83
C ALA A 157 -10.20 13.76 2.97
N VAL A 158 -8.90 14.02 3.09
CA VAL A 158 -8.05 13.47 4.14
C VAL A 158 -7.20 14.56 4.76
N ALA A 159 -7.05 14.50 6.08
CA ALA A 159 -6.05 15.25 6.83
C ALA A 159 -4.99 14.26 7.28
N VAL A 160 -3.76 14.50 6.91
CA VAL A 160 -2.64 13.58 7.16
C VAL A 160 -1.45 14.32 7.76
N GLU A 161 -0.57 13.56 8.39
CA GLU A 161 0.70 14.03 8.92
C GLU A 161 1.82 13.18 8.34
N VAL A 162 2.87 13.81 7.83
CA VAL A 162 4.06 13.11 7.30
C VAL A 162 4.82 12.45 8.43
N VAL A 163 5.17 11.18 8.23
CA VAL A 163 6.05 10.42 9.12
C VAL A 163 7.36 10.21 8.38
N TRP A 164 8.40 10.95 8.78
CA TRP A 164 9.70 10.93 8.10
C TRP A 164 10.84 10.70 9.10
N PRO A 165 10.99 9.45 9.60
CA PRO A 165 12.09 9.10 10.47
C PRO A 165 13.47 9.28 9.79
N GLU A 166 14.49 9.57 10.59
CA GLU A 166 15.86 9.75 10.07
C GLU A 166 16.36 8.55 9.26
N PHE A 167 16.00 7.32 9.66
CA PHE A 167 16.39 6.12 8.93
C PHE A 167 15.76 6.04 7.51
N VAL A 168 14.59 6.63 7.28
CA VAL A 168 14.00 6.69 5.93
C VAL A 168 14.83 7.58 5.03
N ALA A 169 15.25 8.73 5.53
CA ALA A 169 16.15 9.62 4.80
C ALA A 169 17.52 8.95 4.52
N GLU A 170 18.03 8.18 5.49
CA GLU A 170 19.27 7.39 5.34
C GLU A 170 19.12 6.33 4.22
N LEU A 171 18.04 5.58 4.21
CA LEU A 171 17.75 4.57 3.19
C LEU A 171 17.61 5.18 1.79
N GLU A 172 16.90 6.30 1.68
CA GLU A 172 16.70 6.97 0.39
C GLU A 172 17.97 7.62 -0.16
N ALA A 173 18.88 8.05 0.70
CA ALA A 173 20.18 8.59 0.27
C ALA A 173 21.08 7.53 -0.37
N THR A 174 20.74 6.25 -0.25
CA THR A 174 21.56 5.13 -0.71
C THR A 174 20.83 4.31 -1.79
N ASP A 175 20.50 3.04 -1.48
CA ASP A 175 20.00 2.05 -2.44
C ASP A 175 18.48 2.09 -2.64
N TYR A 176 17.73 2.75 -1.73
CA TYR A 176 16.27 2.65 -1.66
C TYR A 176 15.55 3.96 -1.98
N SER A 177 16.16 4.82 -2.79
CA SER A 177 15.50 6.07 -3.20
C SER A 177 14.13 5.84 -3.84
N ASN A 178 13.11 6.41 -3.26
CA ASN A 178 11.73 6.41 -3.76
C ASN A 178 11.07 7.77 -3.51
N ALA A 179 11.61 8.80 -4.15
CA ALA A 179 11.24 10.19 -3.93
C ALA A 179 9.76 10.53 -4.18
N LEU A 180 9.01 9.61 -4.79
CA LEU A 180 7.59 9.82 -5.14
C LEU A 180 6.63 9.32 -4.06
N PHE A 181 7.11 8.62 -3.04
CA PHE A 181 6.28 8.12 -1.95
C PHE A 181 6.49 8.92 -0.67
N VAL A 182 5.40 9.17 0.05
CA VAL A 182 5.39 9.94 1.29
C VAL A 182 4.71 9.12 2.38
N PRO A 183 5.44 8.67 3.39
CA PRO A 183 4.85 8.00 4.54
C PRO A 183 3.97 8.96 5.33
N ILE A 184 2.75 8.55 5.63
CA ILE A 184 1.77 9.38 6.32
C ILE A 184 1.06 8.64 7.45
N ARG A 185 0.55 9.45 8.38
CA ARG A 185 -0.44 9.06 9.40
C ARG A 185 -1.73 9.82 9.13
N PHE A 186 -2.87 9.13 9.25
CA PHE A 186 -4.17 9.78 9.15
C PHE A 186 -4.51 10.52 10.45
N LEU A 187 -4.91 11.77 10.31
CA LEU A 187 -5.48 12.56 11.40
C LEU A 187 -7.00 12.48 11.37
N ASP A 188 -7.60 12.58 10.18
CA ASP A 188 -9.03 12.47 9.94
C ASP A 188 -9.29 12.26 8.43
N PHE A 189 -10.45 11.71 8.06
CA PHE A 189 -10.76 11.36 6.67
C PHE A 189 -12.27 11.22 6.41
N THR A 190 -12.67 11.21 5.14
CA THR A 190 -14.03 10.90 4.71
C THR A 190 -14.33 9.41 4.74
N ALA A 191 -15.62 9.04 4.72
CA ALA A 191 -16.10 7.68 4.97
C ALA A 191 -15.54 6.61 4.02
N GLY A 192 -15.08 6.97 2.81
CA GLY A 192 -14.43 6.04 1.89
C GLY A 192 -13.19 5.36 2.48
N TYR A 193 -12.47 6.04 3.37
CA TYR A 193 -11.30 5.51 4.06
C TYR A 193 -11.60 4.73 5.34
N ASP A 194 -12.85 4.71 5.82
CA ASP A 194 -13.22 3.99 7.04
C ASP A 194 -13.07 2.47 6.91
N THR A 195 -13.37 1.93 5.73
CA THR A 195 -13.48 0.50 5.52
C THR A 195 -12.40 -0.10 4.63
N ASN A 196 -11.70 0.73 3.84
CA ASN A 196 -10.82 0.28 2.78
C ASN A 196 -9.37 0.69 3.03
N SER A 197 -8.45 -0.21 2.72
CA SER A 197 -7.07 0.16 2.46
C SER A 197 -7.02 0.72 1.05
N ALA A 198 -6.47 1.91 0.88
CA ALA A 198 -6.30 2.51 -0.42
C ALA A 198 -4.96 3.20 -0.49
N VAL A 199 -4.35 3.15 -1.65
CA VAL A 199 -3.19 3.98 -1.97
C VAL A 199 -3.69 5.29 -2.54
N LEU A 200 -3.12 6.40 -2.09
CA LEU A 200 -3.44 7.72 -2.60
C LEU A 200 -2.69 7.95 -3.91
N PHE A 201 -3.31 7.59 -5.03
CA PHE A 201 -2.77 7.80 -6.38
C PHE A 201 -3.59 8.88 -7.12
N PRO A 202 -3.36 10.16 -6.86
CA PRO A 202 -4.15 11.24 -7.44
C PRO A 202 -3.95 11.43 -8.95
N GLU A 203 -2.90 10.87 -9.55
CA GLU A 203 -2.69 10.93 -11.00
C GLU A 203 -3.80 10.25 -11.81
N THR A 204 -4.62 9.43 -11.16
CA THR A 204 -5.78 8.79 -11.82
C THR A 204 -6.98 9.71 -11.99
N ILE A 205 -6.94 10.89 -11.41
CA ILE A 205 -8.05 11.85 -11.39
C ILE A 205 -7.98 12.91 -12.49
N ALA A 206 -6.87 13.02 -13.19
CA ALA A 206 -6.72 13.92 -14.33
C ALA A 206 -7.32 13.32 -15.60
N MET A 207 -8.26 14.03 -16.23
CA MET A 207 -8.98 13.58 -17.43
C MET A 207 -8.45 14.21 -18.71
N ARG A 208 -7.98 15.47 -18.66
CA ARG A 208 -7.47 16.21 -19.82
C ARG A 208 -6.15 15.66 -20.33
N THR A 209 -5.27 15.24 -19.42
CA THR A 209 -3.95 14.72 -19.74
C THR A 209 -3.55 13.72 -18.66
N VAL A 210 -3.05 12.56 -19.08
CA VAL A 210 -2.49 11.59 -18.14
C VAL A 210 -1.18 12.17 -17.58
N PRO A 211 -1.02 12.30 -16.26
CA PRO A 211 0.22 12.77 -15.65
C PRO A 211 1.41 11.89 -16.03
N THR A 212 2.57 12.49 -16.17
CA THR A 212 3.83 11.79 -16.43
C THR A 212 4.55 11.36 -15.16
N PHE A 213 4.05 11.80 -14.00
CA PHE A 213 4.58 11.44 -12.69
C PHE A 213 3.53 10.64 -11.91
N THR A 214 4.00 9.78 -11.04
CA THR A 214 3.20 9.05 -10.05
C THR A 214 3.77 9.35 -8.68
N TRP A 215 2.92 9.70 -7.74
CA TRP A 215 3.28 9.73 -6.33
C TRP A 215 2.18 9.05 -5.52
N GLY A 216 2.53 8.54 -4.36
CA GLY A 216 1.59 7.84 -3.48
C GLY A 216 1.89 8.14 -2.02
N ALA A 217 1.00 7.70 -1.16
CA ALA A 217 1.19 7.78 0.27
C ALA A 217 1.29 6.37 0.87
N ILE A 218 2.21 6.20 1.80
CA ILE A 218 2.36 4.99 2.61
C ILE A 218 1.52 5.17 3.88
N PHE A 219 0.54 4.32 4.10
CA PHE A 219 -0.43 4.41 5.21
C PHE A 219 0.06 3.68 6.45
N ALA A 220 1.22 4.10 6.97
CA ALA A 220 1.92 3.39 8.02
C ALA A 220 1.08 3.16 9.29
N ASP A 221 0.33 4.15 9.75
CA ASP A 221 -0.40 4.10 11.02
C ASP A 221 -1.57 3.10 11.01
N ARG A 222 -2.34 3.09 9.95
CA ARG A 222 -3.51 2.20 9.82
C ARG A 222 -3.09 0.76 9.59
N GLU A 223 -2.10 0.57 8.74
CA GLU A 223 -1.58 -0.77 8.48
C GLU A 223 -0.93 -1.36 9.74
N ALA A 224 -0.14 -0.58 10.47
CA ALA A 224 0.43 -0.98 11.75
C ALA A 224 -0.65 -1.34 12.79
N ALA A 225 -1.71 -0.53 12.90
CA ALA A 225 -2.81 -0.80 13.84
C ALA A 225 -3.57 -2.07 13.50
N ARG A 226 -3.90 -2.29 12.23
CA ARG A 226 -4.55 -3.51 11.73
C ARG A 226 -3.69 -4.74 11.96
N PHE A 227 -2.43 -4.66 11.57
CA PHE A 227 -1.44 -5.71 11.78
C PHE A 227 -1.41 -6.16 13.23
N ARG A 228 -1.22 -5.24 14.18
CA ARG A 228 -1.11 -5.54 15.60
C ARG A 228 -2.34 -6.29 16.12
N LEU A 229 -3.55 -5.84 15.80
CA LEU A 229 -4.78 -6.48 16.25
C LEU A 229 -4.98 -7.86 15.63
N VAL A 230 -4.85 -7.97 14.32
CA VAL A 230 -5.14 -9.21 13.60
C VAL A 230 -4.08 -10.27 13.91
N VAL A 231 -2.80 -9.91 13.89
CA VAL A 231 -1.70 -10.87 14.15
C VAL A 231 -1.72 -11.35 15.60
N LYS A 232 -1.98 -10.48 16.57
CA LYS A 232 -2.11 -10.89 17.97
C LYS A 232 -3.22 -11.93 18.15
N ALA A 233 -4.41 -11.64 17.63
CA ALA A 233 -5.55 -12.56 17.73
C ALA A 233 -5.32 -13.89 16.96
N ALA A 234 -4.65 -13.83 15.81
CA ALA A 234 -4.28 -15.02 15.05
C ALA A 234 -3.23 -15.88 15.78
N ALA A 235 -2.23 -15.25 16.39
CA ALA A 235 -1.24 -15.94 17.21
C ALA A 235 -1.87 -16.64 18.43
N GLU A 236 -2.80 -15.97 19.12
CA GLU A 236 -3.57 -16.56 20.20
C GLU A 236 -4.44 -17.74 19.72
N THR A 237 -5.15 -17.57 18.60
CA THR A 237 -6.01 -18.62 18.00
C THR A 237 -5.20 -19.85 17.61
N THR A 238 -4.01 -19.67 17.07
CA THR A 238 -3.11 -20.75 16.62
C THR A 238 -2.16 -21.21 17.72
N ARG A 239 -2.19 -20.59 18.89
CA ARG A 239 -1.28 -20.84 20.01
C ARG A 239 0.20 -20.71 19.62
N LEU A 240 0.49 -19.81 18.69
CA LEU A 240 1.84 -19.54 18.24
C LEU A 240 2.62 -18.83 19.35
N GLU A 241 3.78 -19.37 19.69
CA GLU A 241 4.72 -18.71 20.58
C GLU A 241 5.56 -17.70 19.79
N LEU A 242 5.38 -16.42 20.12
CA LEU A 242 6.05 -15.32 19.43
C LEU A 242 7.43 -15.06 20.05
N PRO A 243 8.47 -14.78 19.23
CA PRO A 243 9.73 -14.22 19.70
C PRO A 243 9.56 -12.93 20.49
N ALA A 244 10.51 -12.60 21.37
CA ALA A 244 10.43 -11.40 22.19
C ALA A 244 10.27 -10.11 21.37
N ASP A 245 11.07 -9.97 20.29
CA ASP A 245 11.04 -8.79 19.41
C ASP A 245 9.70 -8.67 18.68
N ALA A 246 9.12 -9.79 18.25
CA ALA A 246 7.79 -9.81 17.65
C ALA A 246 6.69 -9.41 18.64
N ARG A 247 6.80 -9.82 19.91
CA ARG A 247 5.86 -9.35 20.95
C ARG A 247 5.96 -7.86 21.19
N THR A 248 7.16 -7.30 21.20
CA THR A 248 7.40 -5.87 21.32
C THR A 248 6.77 -5.12 20.14
N LEU A 249 7.00 -5.60 18.92
CA LEU A 249 6.40 -5.03 17.71
C LEU A 249 4.87 -5.01 17.78
N LEU A 250 4.24 -6.09 18.24
CA LEU A 250 2.78 -6.18 18.38
C LEU A 250 2.22 -5.35 19.54
N SER A 251 3.03 -4.93 20.49
CA SER A 251 2.59 -4.12 21.65
C SER A 251 2.78 -2.63 21.45
N ASP A 252 3.62 -2.20 20.51
CA ASP A 252 4.00 -0.82 20.29
C ASP A 252 3.57 -0.33 18.92
N GLN A 253 2.67 0.66 18.89
CA GLN A 253 2.14 1.23 17.64
C GLN A 253 3.22 2.00 16.86
N HIS A 254 4.06 2.75 17.57
CA HIS A 254 5.09 3.56 16.93
C HIS A 254 6.16 2.69 16.25
N LEU A 255 6.63 1.66 16.97
CA LEU A 255 7.56 0.69 16.36
C LEU A 255 6.95 -0.04 15.16
N ALA A 256 5.67 -0.33 15.22
CA ALA A 256 4.98 -0.93 14.07
C ALA A 256 4.88 0.06 12.89
N GLU A 257 4.55 1.33 13.13
CA GLU A 257 4.54 2.36 12.09
C GLU A 257 5.91 2.51 11.42
N GLU A 258 6.98 2.65 12.19
CA GLU A 258 8.36 2.71 11.65
C GLU A 258 8.70 1.46 10.82
N THR A 259 8.25 0.30 11.28
CA THR A 259 8.48 -0.98 10.58
C THR A 259 7.76 -0.99 9.22
N PHE A 260 6.49 -0.55 9.17
CA PHE A 260 5.73 -0.48 7.93
C PHE A 260 6.30 0.56 6.97
N VAL A 261 6.73 1.71 7.46
CA VAL A 261 7.38 2.73 6.60
C VAL A 261 8.61 2.15 5.89
N MET A 262 9.47 1.44 6.60
CA MET A 262 10.65 0.81 6.00
C MET A 262 10.26 -0.31 5.03
N TRP A 263 9.29 -1.15 5.39
CA TRP A 263 8.82 -2.22 4.53
C TRP A 263 8.26 -1.67 3.22
N ASP A 264 7.29 -0.74 3.30
CA ASP A 264 6.60 -0.19 2.14
C ASP A 264 7.55 0.61 1.23
N LEU A 265 8.54 1.33 1.81
CA LEU A 265 9.55 2.02 1.02
C LEU A 265 10.30 1.07 0.08
N ILE A 266 10.75 -0.08 0.60
CA ILE A 266 11.49 -1.07 -0.19
C ILE A 266 10.55 -1.83 -1.12
N HIS A 267 9.34 -2.15 -0.67
CA HIS A 267 8.30 -2.81 -1.44
C HIS A 267 7.92 -1.99 -2.67
N ASP A 268 7.53 -0.74 -2.49
CA ASP A 268 7.07 0.15 -3.57
C ASP A 268 8.19 0.45 -4.58
N ARG A 269 9.42 0.62 -4.11
CA ARG A 269 10.59 0.74 -4.99
C ARG A 269 10.75 -0.51 -5.87
N THR A 270 10.44 -1.67 -5.33
CA THR A 270 10.56 -2.94 -6.04
C THR A 270 9.51 -3.05 -7.15
N HIS A 271 8.29 -2.52 -6.96
CA HIS A 271 7.29 -2.41 -8.02
C HIS A 271 7.77 -1.61 -9.22
N MET A 272 8.51 -0.53 -8.98
CA MET A 272 8.97 0.33 -10.07
C MET A 272 10.06 -0.33 -10.90
N ARG A 273 10.96 -1.04 -10.29
CA ARG A 273 12.06 -1.75 -10.98
C ARG A 273 12.65 -2.87 -10.12
N GLY A 274 12.99 -2.57 -8.87
CA GLY A 274 13.78 -3.47 -8.02
C GLY A 274 15.09 -3.85 -8.70
N ASP A 275 15.43 -5.12 -8.66
CA ASP A 275 16.64 -5.70 -9.27
C ASP A 275 16.44 -6.12 -10.72
N LEU A 276 15.24 -6.01 -11.27
CA LEU A 276 14.94 -6.42 -12.63
C LEU A 276 15.51 -5.42 -13.66
N PRO A 277 15.96 -5.88 -14.83
CA PRO A 277 16.47 -5.00 -15.87
C PRO A 277 15.36 -4.25 -16.63
N PHE A 278 14.10 -4.51 -16.31
CA PHE A 278 12.91 -3.90 -16.90
C PHE A 278 11.88 -3.63 -15.82
N ASP A 279 10.95 -2.74 -16.12
CA ASP A 279 9.83 -2.44 -15.24
C ASP A 279 8.83 -3.60 -15.20
N PRO A 280 8.64 -4.28 -14.06
CA PRO A 280 7.69 -5.38 -13.95
C PRO A 280 6.23 -4.91 -14.13
N PHE A 281 5.91 -3.64 -13.90
CA PHE A 281 4.59 -3.07 -14.19
C PHE A 281 4.18 -3.23 -15.67
N MET A 282 5.13 -3.18 -16.57
CA MET A 282 4.86 -3.41 -18.01
C MET A 282 4.34 -4.83 -18.28
N ILE A 283 4.70 -5.77 -17.43
CA ILE A 283 4.17 -7.13 -17.44
C ILE A 283 2.82 -7.15 -16.73
N LYS A 284 2.67 -6.44 -15.61
CA LYS A 284 1.50 -6.40 -14.74
C LYS A 284 0.24 -5.86 -15.46
N GLN A 285 0.36 -4.86 -16.31
CA GLN A 285 -0.79 -4.16 -16.91
C GLN A 285 -1.76 -5.01 -17.74
N ARG A 286 -1.50 -6.30 -17.95
CA ARG A 286 -2.32 -7.18 -18.80
C ARG A 286 -2.18 -8.63 -18.37
N MET A 287 -2.19 -8.86 -17.05
CA MET A 287 -1.93 -10.18 -16.49
C MET A 287 -3.19 -10.82 -15.94
N PRO A 288 -3.26 -12.16 -15.91
CA PRO A 288 -4.17 -12.87 -15.05
C PRO A 288 -4.02 -12.43 -13.57
N PHE A 289 -5.11 -12.44 -12.83
CA PHE A 289 -5.16 -11.96 -11.44
C PHE A 289 -4.09 -12.56 -10.51
N PHE A 290 -3.79 -13.85 -10.66
CA PHE A 290 -2.77 -14.51 -9.83
C PHE A 290 -1.36 -13.94 -10.00
N LEU A 291 -1.07 -13.28 -11.10
CA LEU A 291 0.22 -12.62 -11.32
C LEU A 291 0.35 -11.33 -10.51
N TYR A 292 -0.76 -10.64 -10.25
CA TYR A 292 -0.74 -9.55 -9.28
C TYR A 292 -0.34 -10.06 -7.90
N SER A 293 -0.88 -11.21 -7.50
CA SER A 293 -0.53 -11.85 -6.21
C SER A 293 0.95 -12.22 -6.13
N LEU A 294 1.52 -12.73 -7.21
CA LEU A 294 2.95 -13.05 -7.25
C LEU A 294 3.82 -11.80 -7.28
N GLU A 295 3.38 -10.73 -7.95
CA GLU A 295 4.11 -9.46 -7.98
C GLU A 295 4.14 -8.80 -6.60
N GLU A 296 3.00 -8.71 -5.92
CA GLU A 296 2.95 -8.18 -4.56
C GLU A 296 3.79 -9.04 -3.59
N LEU A 297 3.70 -10.36 -3.71
CA LEU A 297 4.54 -11.24 -2.91
C LEU A 297 6.04 -11.07 -3.26
N ARG A 298 6.41 -10.92 -4.53
CA ARG A 298 7.79 -10.68 -4.95
C ARG A 298 8.35 -9.40 -4.29
N CYS A 299 7.57 -8.34 -4.26
CA CYS A 299 7.97 -7.07 -3.66
C CYS A 299 8.19 -7.22 -2.15
N ASP A 300 7.31 -7.92 -1.45
CA ASP A 300 7.49 -8.20 -0.02
C ASP A 300 8.68 -9.10 0.26
N LEU A 301 8.89 -10.14 -0.55
CA LEU A 301 10.02 -11.05 -0.37
C LEU A 301 11.36 -10.37 -0.73
N THR A 302 11.34 -9.39 -1.62
CA THR A 302 12.48 -8.50 -1.85
C THR A 302 12.73 -7.62 -0.62
N ALA A 303 11.70 -6.98 -0.07
CA ALA A 303 11.84 -6.20 1.17
C ALA A 303 12.33 -7.08 2.32
N PHE A 304 11.84 -8.31 2.43
CA PHE A 304 12.33 -9.28 3.41
C PHE A 304 13.82 -9.61 3.23
N ARG A 305 14.25 -9.92 2.02
CA ARG A 305 15.65 -10.22 1.69
C ARG A 305 16.57 -9.05 2.03
N GLU A 306 16.16 -7.82 1.67
CA GLU A 306 16.91 -6.62 1.97
C GLU A 306 16.98 -6.35 3.49
N ALA A 307 15.88 -6.57 4.21
CA ALA A 307 15.85 -6.48 5.67
C ALA A 307 16.81 -7.50 6.33
N VAL A 308 16.85 -8.74 5.84
CA VAL A 308 17.82 -9.74 6.27
C VAL A 308 19.25 -9.32 5.97
N ARG A 309 19.50 -8.72 4.80
CA ARG A 309 20.82 -8.22 4.43
C ARG A 309 21.27 -7.09 5.36
N ILE A 310 20.40 -6.12 5.61
CA ILE A 310 20.69 -4.99 6.51
C ILE A 310 21.03 -5.49 7.91
N GLU A 311 20.28 -6.44 8.44
CA GLU A 311 20.52 -7.02 9.76
C GLU A 311 21.83 -7.81 9.80
N ARG A 312 22.05 -8.75 8.88
CA ARG A 312 23.22 -9.65 8.88
C ARG A 312 24.54 -8.93 8.62
N GLU A 313 24.53 -7.91 7.78
CA GLU A 313 25.72 -7.14 7.42
C GLU A 313 25.90 -5.90 8.30
N ASN A 314 24.96 -5.64 9.21
CA ASN A 314 24.95 -4.49 10.11
C ASN A 314 25.11 -3.17 9.35
N LEU A 315 24.28 -3.01 8.30
CA LEU A 315 24.30 -1.83 7.42
C LEU A 315 23.56 -0.65 8.05
N TYR A 316 24.05 0.55 7.77
CA TYR A 316 23.44 1.81 8.22
C TYR A 316 23.48 2.01 9.74
N SER A 317 22.55 2.80 10.28
CA SER A 317 22.48 3.10 11.70
C SER A 317 21.97 1.90 12.53
N PRO A 318 22.26 1.84 13.84
CA PRO A 318 21.68 0.81 14.72
C PRO A 318 20.16 0.79 14.71
N GLN A 319 19.50 1.95 14.58
CA GLN A 319 18.03 2.02 14.47
C GLN A 319 17.55 1.35 13.20
N THR A 320 18.20 1.60 12.07
CA THR A 320 17.86 0.96 10.78
C THR A 320 17.99 -0.56 10.85
N VAL A 321 19.06 -1.06 11.48
CA VAL A 321 19.27 -2.51 11.69
C VAL A 321 18.16 -3.12 12.56
N GLU A 322 17.79 -2.48 13.66
CA GLU A 322 16.71 -2.94 14.52
C GLU A 322 15.36 -2.90 13.82
N THR A 323 15.09 -1.87 13.02
CA THR A 323 13.86 -1.79 12.23
C THR A 323 13.84 -2.86 11.15
N ALA A 324 14.95 -3.13 10.47
CA ALA A 324 15.06 -4.20 9.48
C ALA A 324 14.74 -5.59 10.07
N LYS A 325 15.18 -5.86 11.30
CA LYS A 325 14.81 -7.08 12.00
C LYS A 325 13.29 -7.19 12.24
N ARG A 326 12.64 -6.08 12.60
CA ARG A 326 11.19 -6.03 12.80
C ARG A 326 10.42 -6.20 11.49
N VAL A 327 10.93 -5.67 10.38
CA VAL A 327 10.36 -5.86 9.03
C VAL A 327 10.23 -7.34 8.67
N GLN A 328 11.22 -8.17 9.02
CA GLN A 328 11.15 -9.61 8.78
C GLN A 328 9.94 -10.24 9.47
N TYR A 329 9.70 -9.92 10.75
CA TYR A 329 8.51 -10.39 11.47
C TYR A 329 7.21 -9.85 10.89
N ALA A 330 7.18 -8.56 10.57
CA ALA A 330 6.00 -7.91 10.02
C ALA A 330 5.55 -8.58 8.72
N ILE A 331 6.45 -8.77 7.76
CA ILE A 331 6.16 -9.39 6.47
C ILE A 331 5.61 -10.81 6.66
N ILE A 332 6.27 -11.64 7.47
CA ILE A 332 5.82 -13.02 7.69
C ILE A 332 4.43 -13.04 8.29
N PHE A 333 4.22 -12.34 9.40
CA PHE A 333 2.95 -12.42 10.12
C PHE A 333 1.81 -11.76 9.36
N ASP A 334 2.07 -10.66 8.68
CA ASP A 334 1.05 -9.97 7.92
C ASP A 334 0.61 -10.82 6.73
N ARG A 335 1.55 -11.41 6.00
CA ARG A 335 1.23 -12.29 4.89
C ARG A 335 0.48 -13.54 5.32
N ILE A 336 0.94 -14.25 6.35
CA ILE A 336 0.32 -15.53 6.75
C ILE A 336 -0.96 -15.37 7.60
N PHE A 337 -1.19 -14.22 8.22
CA PHE A 337 -2.35 -14.03 9.09
C PHE A 337 -3.34 -12.99 8.59
N ARG A 338 -2.88 -11.77 8.25
CA ARG A 338 -3.80 -10.70 7.87
C ARG A 338 -4.15 -10.75 6.39
N PHE A 339 -3.20 -10.66 5.50
CA PHE A 339 -3.47 -10.62 4.07
C PHE A 339 -4.20 -11.85 3.56
N ALA A 340 -3.89 -13.03 4.09
CA ALA A 340 -4.54 -14.27 3.69
C ALA A 340 -6.06 -14.31 3.96
N ILE A 341 -6.57 -13.51 4.90
CA ILE A 341 -7.96 -13.60 5.38
C ILE A 341 -8.74 -12.28 5.35
N THR A 342 -8.12 -11.16 5.02
CA THR A 342 -8.78 -9.84 4.97
C THR A 342 -9.13 -9.44 3.54
N GLY A 343 -10.05 -8.47 3.42
CA GLY A 343 -10.46 -7.93 2.13
C GLY A 343 -11.54 -8.75 1.40
N SER A 344 -11.91 -8.26 0.22
CA SER A 344 -12.84 -8.97 -0.65
C SER A 344 -12.13 -10.14 -1.33
N ARG A 345 -12.72 -11.34 -1.27
CA ARG A 345 -12.15 -12.54 -1.90
C ARG A 345 -11.89 -12.35 -3.39
N VAL A 346 -12.76 -11.66 -4.09
CA VAL A 346 -12.64 -11.42 -5.53
C VAL A 346 -11.46 -10.51 -5.88
N ARG A 347 -11.06 -9.64 -4.96
CA ARG A 347 -9.97 -8.66 -5.18
C ARG A 347 -8.81 -8.80 -4.20
N ASN A 348 -8.82 -9.85 -3.39
CA ASN A 348 -7.74 -10.11 -2.44
C ASN A 348 -6.56 -10.83 -3.12
N TYR A 349 -5.86 -10.13 -3.98
CA TYR A 349 -4.64 -10.67 -4.60
C TYR A 349 -3.52 -10.90 -3.57
N ASP A 350 -3.48 -10.17 -2.50
CA ASP A 350 -2.55 -10.40 -1.38
C ASP A 350 -2.81 -11.72 -0.66
N GLY A 351 -4.07 -12.14 -0.60
CA GLY A 351 -4.45 -13.38 0.05
C GLY A 351 -3.83 -14.64 -0.56
N LEU A 352 -3.71 -14.69 -1.88
CA LEU A 352 -3.02 -15.79 -2.54
C LEU A 352 -1.52 -15.81 -2.18
N GLY A 353 -0.88 -14.64 -2.14
CA GLY A 353 0.52 -14.50 -1.73
C GLY A 353 0.74 -15.02 -0.30
N GLY A 354 -0.16 -14.68 0.63
CA GLY A 354 -0.12 -15.17 2.01
C GLY A 354 -0.28 -16.68 2.12
N GLN A 355 -1.22 -17.27 1.37
CA GLN A 355 -1.39 -18.73 1.32
C GLN A 355 -0.16 -19.43 0.72
N LEU A 356 0.44 -18.84 -0.30
CA LEU A 356 1.63 -19.39 -0.97
C LEU A 356 2.82 -19.42 0.00
N LEU A 357 3.06 -18.34 0.71
CA LEU A 357 4.12 -18.26 1.74
C LEU A 357 3.90 -19.30 2.84
N PHE A 358 2.69 -19.40 3.37
CA PHE A 358 2.35 -20.38 4.39
C PHE A 358 2.61 -21.82 3.90
N ALA A 359 2.11 -22.19 2.72
CA ALA A 359 2.28 -23.52 2.17
C ALA A 359 3.76 -23.84 1.88
N TRP A 360 4.50 -22.87 1.38
CA TRP A 360 5.93 -23.00 1.11
C TRP A 360 6.73 -23.29 2.39
N LEU A 361 6.48 -22.54 3.46
CA LEU A 361 7.12 -22.76 4.76
C LEU A 361 6.69 -24.11 5.38
N HIS A 362 5.41 -24.48 5.25
CA HIS A 362 4.89 -25.76 5.75
C HIS A 362 5.50 -26.96 5.03
N GLN A 363 5.59 -26.94 3.70
CA GLN A 363 6.20 -28.00 2.91
C GLN A 363 7.69 -28.21 3.24
N ARG A 364 8.36 -27.16 3.69
CA ARG A 364 9.77 -27.20 4.14
C ARG A 364 9.95 -27.47 5.62
N ARG A 365 8.84 -27.69 6.34
CA ARG A 365 8.82 -27.92 7.79
C ARG A 365 9.40 -26.78 8.63
N VAL A 366 9.52 -25.59 8.06
CA VAL A 366 9.86 -24.35 8.79
C VAL A 366 8.66 -23.87 9.59
N LEU A 367 7.45 -24.06 9.05
CA LEU A 367 6.19 -23.86 9.74
C LEU A 367 5.49 -25.24 9.83
N HIS A 368 5.09 -25.64 11.05
CA HIS A 368 4.45 -26.93 11.26
C HIS A 368 3.54 -26.91 12.49
N TRP A 369 2.74 -27.94 12.64
CA TRP A 369 1.89 -28.12 13.81
C TRP A 369 2.54 -29.11 14.79
N THR A 370 2.64 -28.69 16.06
CA THR A 370 3.00 -29.55 17.18
C THR A 370 1.77 -29.68 18.06
N ASP A 371 1.13 -30.82 18.03
CA ASP A 371 -0.21 -31.04 18.58
C ASP A 371 -1.21 -30.02 17.96
N THR A 372 -1.74 -29.12 18.80
CA THR A 372 -2.69 -28.05 18.37
C THR A 372 -2.05 -26.67 18.29
N ARG A 373 -0.71 -26.60 18.33
CA ARG A 373 0.06 -25.35 18.32
C ARG A 373 0.76 -25.18 16.99
N LEU A 374 0.61 -23.99 16.39
CA LEU A 374 1.45 -23.60 15.29
C LEU A 374 2.87 -23.33 15.78
N THR A 375 3.86 -23.88 15.11
CA THR A 375 5.28 -23.75 15.46
C THR A 375 6.04 -23.23 14.25
N ILE A 376 6.92 -22.28 14.47
CA ILE A 376 7.81 -21.72 13.44
C ILE A 376 9.26 -21.93 13.89
N ASP A 377 10.06 -22.56 13.04
CA ASP A 377 11.49 -22.70 13.23
C ASP A 377 12.22 -21.44 12.73
N TRP A 378 12.36 -20.49 13.63
CA TRP A 378 12.91 -19.18 13.34
C TRP A 378 14.34 -19.21 12.80
N ALA A 379 15.12 -20.23 13.13
CA ALA A 379 16.49 -20.36 12.64
C ALA A 379 16.54 -20.58 11.10
N HIS A 380 15.49 -21.13 10.51
CA HIS A 380 15.42 -21.46 9.09
C HIS A 380 14.45 -20.59 8.29
N VAL A 381 13.75 -19.66 8.94
CA VAL A 381 12.75 -18.80 8.28
C VAL A 381 13.39 -17.95 7.19
N ALA A 382 14.48 -17.24 7.51
CA ALA A 382 15.10 -16.31 6.57
C ALA A 382 15.49 -16.99 5.26
N ASP A 383 16.17 -18.12 5.34
CA ASP A 383 16.64 -18.85 4.16
C ASP A 383 15.48 -19.45 3.35
N ALA A 384 14.42 -19.91 4.01
CA ALA A 384 13.24 -20.46 3.36
C ALA A 384 12.43 -19.36 2.61
N VAL A 385 12.28 -18.19 3.22
CA VAL A 385 11.57 -17.04 2.65
C VAL A 385 12.35 -16.47 1.46
N ILE A 386 13.66 -16.29 1.61
CA ILE A 386 14.54 -15.84 0.51
C ILE A 386 14.48 -16.82 -0.66
N ALA A 387 14.49 -18.12 -0.42
CA ALA A 387 14.37 -19.13 -1.48
C ALA A 387 13.04 -19.07 -2.25
N LEU A 388 11.93 -18.65 -1.62
CA LEU A 388 10.69 -18.38 -2.31
C LEU A 388 10.81 -17.14 -3.21
N GLY A 389 11.37 -16.06 -2.68
CA GLY A 389 11.64 -14.83 -3.45
C GLY A 389 12.49 -15.11 -4.68
N GLU A 390 13.59 -15.85 -4.52
CA GLU A 390 14.47 -16.26 -5.63
C GLU A 390 13.71 -17.11 -6.68
N SER A 391 12.80 -17.97 -6.24
CA SER A 391 11.98 -18.78 -7.16
C SER A 391 11.03 -17.91 -7.99
N ILE A 392 10.49 -16.85 -7.41
CA ILE A 392 9.63 -15.90 -8.13
C ILE A 392 10.48 -15.00 -9.05
N ASP A 393 11.59 -14.46 -8.59
CA ASP A 393 12.50 -13.67 -9.41
C ASP A 393 13.00 -14.45 -10.64
N ASP A 394 13.28 -15.74 -10.46
CA ASP A 394 13.66 -16.65 -11.55
C ASP A 394 12.59 -16.75 -12.66
N LEU A 395 11.29 -16.59 -12.32
CA LEU A 395 10.24 -16.55 -13.34
C LEU A 395 10.40 -15.33 -14.25
N TYR A 396 10.72 -14.18 -13.69
CA TYR A 396 10.94 -12.96 -14.45
C TYR A 396 12.21 -13.05 -15.32
N TRP A 397 13.31 -13.49 -14.75
CA TRP A 397 14.58 -13.64 -15.45
C TRP A 397 14.49 -14.65 -16.62
N ARG A 398 13.82 -15.77 -16.42
CA ARG A 398 13.63 -16.78 -17.49
C ARG A 398 12.64 -16.35 -18.56
N SER A 399 11.86 -15.31 -18.30
CA SER A 399 10.83 -14.80 -19.21
C SER A 399 11.29 -13.58 -20.00
N ILE A 400 12.51 -13.12 -19.81
CA ILE A 400 13.04 -11.89 -20.44
C ILE A 400 13.04 -11.98 -21.98
N ASP A 401 13.22 -13.19 -22.53
CA ASP A 401 13.24 -13.47 -23.97
C ASP A 401 12.00 -14.26 -24.44
N ARG A 402 10.96 -14.36 -23.60
CA ARG A 402 9.76 -15.17 -23.87
C ARG A 402 8.51 -14.32 -24.03
N PRO A 403 7.49 -14.83 -24.76
CA PRO A 403 6.17 -14.21 -24.76
C PRO A 403 5.56 -14.18 -23.35
N LYS A 404 4.74 -13.19 -23.06
CA LYS A 404 4.03 -13.04 -21.76
C LYS A 404 3.28 -14.31 -21.34
N THR A 405 2.65 -15.00 -22.29
CA THR A 405 1.93 -16.26 -22.02
C THR A 405 2.83 -17.35 -21.45
N ALA A 406 4.09 -17.43 -21.87
CA ALA A 406 5.04 -18.39 -21.32
C ALA A 406 5.40 -18.06 -19.85
N HIS A 407 5.50 -16.77 -19.51
CA HIS A 407 5.65 -16.32 -18.12
C HIS A 407 4.41 -16.68 -17.30
N TRP A 408 3.21 -16.45 -17.82
CA TRP A 408 1.96 -16.77 -17.13
C TRP A 408 1.83 -18.26 -16.83
N LEU A 409 2.18 -19.12 -17.77
CA LEU A 409 2.15 -20.58 -17.58
C LEU A 409 3.19 -21.04 -16.54
N ALA A 410 4.37 -20.45 -16.51
CA ALA A 410 5.38 -20.76 -15.51
C ALA A 410 4.94 -20.30 -14.10
N ALA A 411 4.33 -19.13 -13.99
CA ALA A 411 3.76 -18.62 -12.75
C ALA A 411 2.60 -19.49 -12.26
N TYR A 412 1.68 -19.89 -13.15
CA TYR A 412 0.64 -20.85 -12.84
C TYR A 412 1.21 -22.17 -12.30
N ALA A 413 2.26 -22.69 -12.90
CA ALA A 413 2.91 -23.92 -12.46
C ALA A 413 3.48 -23.77 -11.04
N LEU A 414 4.14 -22.65 -10.73
CA LEU A 414 4.65 -22.37 -9.37
C LEU A 414 3.51 -22.36 -8.34
N VAL A 415 2.43 -21.64 -8.62
CA VAL A 415 1.28 -21.55 -7.70
C VAL A 415 0.62 -22.91 -7.53
N SER A 416 0.27 -23.62 -8.60
CA SER A 416 -0.49 -24.86 -8.56
C SER A 416 0.31 -26.07 -8.04
N THR A 417 1.64 -26.01 -8.05
CA THR A 417 2.50 -27.03 -7.42
C THR A 417 2.70 -26.77 -5.91
N THR A 418 2.48 -25.54 -5.46
CA THR A 418 2.60 -25.17 -4.05
C THR A 418 1.25 -25.22 -3.33
N LEU A 419 0.18 -24.75 -4.00
CA LEU A 419 -1.19 -24.77 -3.50
C LEU A 419 -2.07 -25.69 -4.33
N THR A 420 -2.92 -26.51 -3.68
CA THR A 420 -3.91 -27.33 -4.38
C THR A 420 -5.18 -26.51 -4.61
N PRO A 421 -5.56 -26.22 -5.87
CA PRO A 421 -6.76 -25.47 -6.16
C PRO A 421 -8.02 -26.28 -5.82
N ASN A 422 -9.09 -25.58 -5.47
CA ASN A 422 -10.42 -26.21 -5.31
C ASN A 422 -10.84 -26.87 -6.64
N PRO A 423 -11.33 -28.12 -6.63
CA PRO A 423 -11.74 -28.82 -7.85
C PRO A 423 -12.81 -28.09 -8.68
N ALA A 424 -13.61 -27.21 -8.06
CA ALA A 424 -14.63 -26.43 -8.75
C ALA A 424 -14.08 -25.18 -9.44
N SER A 425 -12.87 -24.76 -9.13
CA SER A 425 -12.26 -23.54 -9.70
C SER A 425 -11.69 -23.76 -11.10
N VAL A 426 -11.54 -22.70 -11.88
CA VAL A 426 -10.87 -22.77 -13.19
C VAL A 426 -9.41 -23.20 -13.06
N TRP A 427 -8.76 -22.90 -11.94
CA TRP A 427 -7.40 -23.33 -11.65
C TRP A 427 -7.20 -24.86 -11.65
N ALA A 428 -8.23 -25.60 -11.20
CA ALA A 428 -8.19 -27.06 -11.19
C ALA A 428 -8.29 -27.71 -12.59
N LYS A 429 -8.77 -26.94 -13.59
CA LYS A 429 -8.89 -27.41 -14.97
C LYS A 429 -7.55 -27.37 -15.71
N GLY A 430 -6.52 -26.82 -15.10
CA GLY A 430 -5.18 -26.74 -15.66
C GLY A 430 -4.96 -25.49 -16.53
N PRO A 431 -3.74 -25.33 -17.07
CA PRO A 431 -3.35 -24.14 -17.80
C PRO A 431 -4.15 -23.91 -19.09
N ASP A 432 -4.67 -24.96 -19.72
CA ASP A 432 -5.47 -24.87 -20.95
C ASP A 432 -6.83 -24.17 -20.74
N ALA A 433 -7.29 -24.11 -19.50
CA ALA A 433 -8.52 -23.41 -19.16
C ALA A 433 -8.30 -21.92 -18.84
N LEU A 434 -7.06 -21.46 -18.78
CA LEU A 434 -6.75 -20.05 -18.58
C LEU A 434 -7.03 -19.29 -19.88
N PRO A 435 -7.59 -18.07 -19.79
CA PRO A 435 -7.89 -17.25 -20.97
C PRO A 435 -6.62 -16.61 -21.53
N LEU A 436 -5.77 -17.41 -22.18
CA LEU A 436 -4.48 -16.98 -22.72
C LEU A 436 -4.60 -16.31 -24.10
N ASP A 437 -5.74 -16.49 -24.77
CA ASP A 437 -6.06 -15.93 -26.07
C ASP A 437 -7.03 -14.75 -25.96
N GLY A 438 -6.92 -13.79 -26.86
CA GLY A 438 -7.82 -12.66 -26.96
C GLY A 438 -7.20 -11.31 -26.58
N PRO A 439 -7.99 -10.23 -26.53
CA PRO A 439 -7.47 -8.91 -26.20
C PRO A 439 -6.94 -8.88 -24.76
N PRO A 440 -5.77 -8.29 -24.54
CA PRO A 440 -5.13 -8.29 -23.22
C PRO A 440 -6.00 -7.75 -22.05
N ARG A 441 -6.93 -6.85 -22.34
CA ARG A 441 -7.87 -6.32 -21.34
C ARG A 441 -8.88 -7.37 -20.89
N GLY A 442 -9.40 -8.18 -21.81
CA GLY A 442 -10.33 -9.26 -21.50
C GLY A 442 -9.69 -10.39 -20.68
N LEU A 443 -8.40 -10.63 -20.84
CA LEU A 443 -7.66 -11.64 -20.08
C LEU A 443 -7.56 -11.31 -18.59
N THR A 444 -7.36 -10.04 -18.24
CA THR A 444 -7.26 -9.59 -16.85
C THR A 444 -8.60 -9.77 -16.13
N ASP A 445 -9.70 -9.39 -16.76
CA ASP A 445 -11.02 -9.41 -16.14
C ASP A 445 -11.59 -10.84 -16.02
N ALA A 446 -11.30 -11.70 -16.95
CA ALA A 446 -11.81 -13.08 -16.97
C ALA A 446 -11.29 -13.92 -15.78
N VAL A 447 -10.12 -13.61 -15.24
CA VAL A 447 -9.53 -14.33 -14.10
C VAL A 447 -9.90 -13.70 -12.75
N LEU A 448 -10.29 -12.43 -12.72
CA LEU A 448 -10.71 -11.74 -11.50
C LEU A 448 -11.97 -12.35 -10.85
N ALA A 449 -12.84 -12.97 -11.64
CA ALA A 449 -14.06 -13.60 -11.15
C ALA A 449 -13.82 -14.98 -10.51
N ASP A 450 -12.73 -15.66 -10.86
CA ASP A 450 -12.37 -16.98 -10.33
C ASP A 450 -11.15 -16.88 -9.42
N GLU A 451 -11.38 -16.42 -8.22
CA GLU A 451 -10.35 -16.33 -7.20
C GLU A 451 -9.77 -17.69 -6.83
N PHE A 452 -8.53 -17.70 -6.41
CA PHE A 452 -7.95 -18.90 -5.79
C PHE A 452 -8.58 -19.09 -4.41
N PRO A 453 -9.34 -20.18 -4.16
CA PRO A 453 -10.09 -20.34 -2.92
C PRO A 453 -9.16 -20.52 -1.72
N LEU A 454 -9.63 -20.10 -0.56
CA LEU A 454 -8.92 -20.31 0.70
C LEU A 454 -8.73 -21.81 0.98
N SER A 455 -7.59 -22.18 1.53
CA SER A 455 -7.38 -23.51 2.08
C SER A 455 -8.28 -23.76 3.29
N MET A 456 -8.48 -25.01 3.66
CA MET A 456 -9.28 -25.39 4.83
C MET A 456 -8.82 -24.68 6.12
N PHE A 457 -7.52 -24.52 6.31
CA PHE A 457 -6.96 -23.76 7.43
C PHE A 457 -7.39 -22.29 7.38
N TYR A 458 -7.24 -21.63 6.23
CA TYR A 458 -7.59 -20.22 6.09
C TYR A 458 -9.08 -19.95 6.13
N GLU A 459 -9.92 -20.85 5.63
CA GLU A 459 -11.37 -20.75 5.83
C GLU A 459 -11.73 -20.78 7.33
N ALA A 460 -11.13 -21.70 8.08
CA ALA A 460 -11.36 -21.80 9.52
C ALA A 460 -10.81 -20.57 10.27
N LEU A 461 -9.64 -20.08 9.90
CA LEU A 461 -9.02 -18.90 10.51
C LEU A 461 -9.87 -17.65 10.21
N ALA A 462 -10.23 -17.40 8.97
CA ALA A 462 -11.06 -16.25 8.57
C ALA A 462 -12.38 -16.23 9.34
N LYS A 463 -13.06 -17.38 9.45
CA LYS A 463 -14.28 -17.50 10.24
C LYS A 463 -14.08 -17.15 11.72
N LYS A 464 -12.96 -17.57 12.31
CA LYS A 464 -12.62 -17.26 13.70
C LYS A 464 -12.29 -15.78 13.90
N MET A 465 -11.68 -15.17 12.90
CA MET A 465 -11.14 -13.81 12.96
C MET A 465 -12.14 -12.73 12.53
N THR A 466 -13.34 -13.08 12.03
CA THR A 466 -14.30 -12.11 11.48
C THR A 466 -14.53 -10.92 12.41
N GLY A 467 -14.79 -11.15 13.70
CA GLY A 467 -15.05 -10.07 14.66
C GLY A 467 -13.82 -9.15 14.87
N VAL A 468 -12.61 -9.71 14.82
CA VAL A 468 -11.37 -8.91 14.92
C VAL A 468 -11.17 -8.07 13.66
N ILE A 469 -11.37 -8.67 12.48
CA ILE A 469 -11.26 -7.96 11.19
C ILE A 469 -12.28 -6.82 11.15
N ASP A 470 -13.52 -7.08 11.53
CA ASP A 470 -14.57 -6.05 11.58
C ASP A 470 -14.23 -4.91 12.55
N SER A 471 -13.55 -5.20 13.67
CA SER A 471 -13.12 -4.18 14.63
C SER A 471 -12.01 -3.26 14.11
N THR A 472 -11.36 -3.60 12.99
CA THR A 472 -10.33 -2.74 12.38
C THR A 472 -10.90 -1.70 11.42
N ARG A 473 -12.22 -1.66 11.23
CA ARG A 473 -12.86 -0.61 10.42
C ARG A 473 -12.66 0.76 11.06
N GLY A 474 -12.29 1.74 10.24
CA GLY A 474 -12.03 3.10 10.69
C GLY A 474 -10.83 3.28 11.63
N ILE A 475 -10.05 2.22 11.88
CA ILE A 475 -8.91 2.29 12.79
C ILE A 475 -7.85 3.25 12.26
N THR A 476 -7.26 4.02 13.18
CA THR A 476 -6.05 4.83 12.93
C THR A 476 -5.00 4.48 13.99
N GLY A 477 -3.78 4.92 13.81
CA GLY A 477 -2.73 4.77 14.82
C GLY A 477 -3.12 5.36 16.17
N THR A 478 -3.81 6.49 16.17
CA THR A 478 -4.27 7.17 17.39
C THR A 478 -5.38 6.41 18.13
N THR A 479 -6.29 5.75 17.43
CA THR A 479 -7.34 4.93 18.07
C THR A 479 -6.79 3.63 18.62
N ALA A 480 -5.70 3.12 18.09
CA ALA A 480 -5.04 1.91 18.59
C ALA A 480 -4.23 2.14 19.87
N LEU A 481 -3.98 3.40 20.27
CA LEU A 481 -3.31 3.78 21.50
C LEU A 481 -4.29 3.97 22.68
N ALA A 482 -5.57 4.04 22.41
CA ALA A 482 -6.64 4.14 23.41
C ALA A 482 -7.15 2.77 23.85
#